data_073da6570efe5b7dfd27d83da5350412
#
_entry.id   073da6570efe5b7dfd27d83da5350412
#
_cell.length_a   1.000
_cell.length_b   1.000
_cell.length_c   1.000
_cell.angle_alpha   90.00
_cell.angle_beta   90.00
_cell.angle_gamma   90.00
#
_symmetry.space_group_name_H-M   'P 1'
#
loop_
_entity.id
_entity.type
_entity.pdbx_description
1 polymer ?
#
loop_
_entity_poly.entity_id
_entity_poly.type
_entity_poly.pdbx_seq_one_letter_code
_entity_poly.pdbx_strand_id
1 'polypeptide(L)'
;MTPPAPGRVLGLALLAWGLGHLAIGRRRIGLGLLAAEVLSALLVAWLTVGLADTSAYLVPFIAGVAFIVLWTWQAVDAYRSAHRLQPARPPTPERSPAAAIGWLSLPLLVWGTGFWLIAAHAATPASVLDRFVTEWSSGDLDSDWPAGVRQEASIAEASLGSGPDRFNGLRVNIVSQAGSRATAVAEAIHYERRASRFLWIFPGSELVPVADERVLTFELKAVPVELPGGGDIGAVRWELVAADGSS
;
A
#
# COMPACT_ATOMS: atom_id res chain seq x y z
N MET A 1 -23.22 37.23 -22.56
CA MET A 1 -22.61 36.66 -21.35
C MET A 1 -21.10 36.64 -21.55
N THR A 2 -20.35 37.34 -20.71
CA THR A 2 -18.87 37.33 -20.75
C THR A 2 -18.35 35.96 -20.39
N PRO A 3 -17.44 35.34 -21.16
CA PRO A 3 -16.87 34.04 -20.84
C PRO A 3 -16.13 34.10 -19.51
N PRO A 4 -16.23 33.04 -18.69
CA PRO A 4 -15.58 33.01 -17.38
C PRO A 4 -14.06 33.05 -17.51
N ALA A 5 -13.37 33.62 -16.51
CA ALA A 5 -11.92 33.69 -16.48
C ALA A 5 -11.30 32.29 -16.49
N PRO A 6 -10.22 32.00 -17.27
CA PRO A 6 -9.61 30.69 -17.39
C PRO A 6 -9.20 30.07 -16.04
N GLY A 7 -8.69 30.88 -15.09
CA GLY A 7 -8.36 30.42 -13.75
C GLY A 7 -9.56 29.91 -12.94
N ARG A 8 -10.75 30.53 -13.12
CA ARG A 8 -11.98 30.04 -12.50
C ARG A 8 -12.46 28.73 -13.13
N VAL A 9 -12.31 28.60 -14.46
CA VAL A 9 -12.62 27.35 -15.18
C VAL A 9 -11.73 26.21 -14.71
N LEU A 10 -10.43 26.46 -14.53
CA LEU A 10 -9.50 25.50 -13.97
C LEU A 10 -9.90 25.07 -12.57
N GLY A 11 -10.21 26.03 -11.68
CA GLY A 11 -10.66 25.74 -10.31
C GLY A 11 -11.91 24.86 -10.28
N LEU A 12 -12.90 25.13 -11.13
CA LEU A 12 -14.10 24.30 -11.27
C LEU A 12 -13.78 22.90 -11.80
N ALA A 13 -12.89 22.79 -12.79
CA ALA A 13 -12.48 21.50 -13.35
C ALA A 13 -11.66 20.64 -12.38
N LEU A 14 -10.99 21.25 -11.39
CA LEU A 14 -10.29 20.55 -10.31
C LEU A 14 -11.24 20.10 -9.18
N LEU A 15 -12.44 20.69 -9.05
CA LEU A 15 -13.44 20.25 -8.09
C LEU A 15 -14.15 18.97 -8.54
N ALA A 16 -14.55 18.90 -9.80
CA ALA A 16 -15.12 17.70 -10.40
C ALA A 16 -14.94 17.71 -11.91
N TRP A 17 -14.87 16.52 -12.52
CA TRP A 17 -14.68 16.38 -13.96
C TRP A 17 -15.84 17.04 -14.71
N GLY A 18 -15.49 17.81 -15.73
CA GLY A 18 -16.47 18.43 -16.60
C GLY A 18 -17.09 19.72 -16.09
N LEU A 19 -16.97 20.12 -14.80
CA LEU A 19 -17.50 21.39 -14.32
C LEU A 19 -16.87 22.58 -15.06
N GLY A 20 -15.59 22.53 -15.38
CA GLY A 20 -14.93 23.53 -16.21
C GLY A 20 -15.52 23.62 -17.61
N HIS A 21 -15.86 22.49 -18.24
CA HIS A 21 -16.51 22.44 -19.55
C HIS A 21 -17.96 22.96 -19.51
N LEU A 22 -18.70 22.69 -18.44
CA LEU A 22 -20.04 23.25 -18.22
C LEU A 22 -19.97 24.77 -18.11
N ALA A 23 -18.98 25.31 -17.39
CA ALA A 23 -18.80 26.73 -17.19
C ALA A 23 -18.54 27.51 -18.52
N ILE A 24 -17.89 26.86 -19.50
CA ILE A 24 -17.67 27.45 -20.85
C ILE A 24 -18.77 27.08 -21.87
N GLY A 25 -19.89 26.50 -21.40
CA GLY A 25 -21.07 26.21 -22.22
C GLY A 25 -21.02 24.86 -22.98
N ARG A 26 -19.98 24.05 -22.81
CA ARG A 26 -19.85 22.73 -23.45
C ARG A 26 -20.64 21.64 -22.68
N ARG A 27 -21.97 21.78 -22.62
CA ARG A 27 -22.84 20.94 -21.77
C ARG A 27 -22.70 19.46 -21.99
N ARG A 28 -22.67 18.99 -23.25
CA ARG A 28 -22.56 17.56 -23.55
C ARG A 28 -21.27 16.94 -23.04
N ILE A 29 -20.15 17.63 -23.26
CA ILE A 29 -18.83 17.19 -22.80
C ILE A 29 -18.78 17.23 -21.27
N GLY A 30 -19.24 18.31 -20.65
CA GLY A 30 -19.22 18.46 -19.20
C GLY A 30 -20.05 17.41 -18.46
N LEU A 31 -21.26 17.10 -18.93
CA LEU A 31 -22.10 16.05 -18.35
C LEU A 31 -21.52 14.65 -18.60
N GLY A 32 -20.95 14.39 -19.78
CA GLY A 32 -20.28 13.12 -20.06
C GLY A 32 -19.06 12.88 -19.15
N LEU A 33 -18.26 13.93 -18.88
CA LEU A 33 -17.11 13.85 -17.97
C LEU A 33 -17.56 13.64 -16.52
N LEU A 34 -18.62 14.30 -16.05
CA LEU A 34 -19.18 14.06 -14.71
C LEU A 34 -19.66 12.61 -14.54
N ALA A 35 -20.36 12.08 -15.54
CA ALA A 35 -20.77 10.68 -15.50
C ALA A 35 -19.55 9.72 -15.50
N ALA A 36 -18.53 10.04 -16.32
CA ALA A 36 -17.30 9.23 -16.35
C ALA A 36 -16.53 9.30 -15.02
N GLU A 37 -16.49 10.44 -14.33
CA GLU A 37 -15.90 10.56 -12.99
C GLU A 37 -16.59 9.64 -11.99
N VAL A 38 -17.92 9.70 -11.90
CA VAL A 38 -18.67 8.85 -10.97
C VAL A 38 -18.44 7.38 -11.25
N LEU A 39 -18.54 6.96 -12.53
CA LEU A 39 -18.34 5.57 -12.90
C LEU A 39 -16.91 5.09 -12.63
N SER A 40 -15.92 5.89 -12.97
CA SER A 40 -14.51 5.53 -12.72
C SER A 40 -14.16 5.54 -11.23
N ALA A 41 -14.69 6.48 -10.44
CA ALA A 41 -14.51 6.49 -8.99
C ALA A 41 -15.13 5.26 -8.33
N LEU A 42 -16.35 4.86 -8.75
CA LEU A 42 -16.99 3.63 -8.28
C LEU A 42 -16.19 2.39 -8.68
N LEU A 43 -15.66 2.34 -9.90
CA LEU A 43 -14.80 1.26 -10.36
C LEU A 43 -13.52 1.15 -9.53
N VAL A 44 -12.81 2.28 -9.31
CA VAL A 44 -11.59 2.30 -8.48
C VAL A 44 -11.90 1.87 -7.05
N ALA A 45 -12.99 2.37 -6.46
CA ALA A 45 -13.40 1.96 -5.12
C ALA A 45 -13.71 0.45 -5.04
N TRP A 46 -14.47 -0.07 -6.01
CA TRP A 46 -14.81 -1.49 -6.08
C TRP A 46 -13.57 -2.39 -6.25
N LEU A 47 -12.64 -2.02 -7.14
CA LEU A 47 -11.37 -2.73 -7.31
C LEU A 47 -10.51 -2.66 -6.04
N THR A 48 -10.49 -1.51 -5.35
CA THR A 48 -9.71 -1.34 -4.12
C THR A 48 -10.24 -2.23 -3.00
N VAL A 49 -11.56 -2.25 -2.80
CA VAL A 49 -12.18 -3.09 -1.76
C VAL A 49 -11.96 -4.59 -2.03
N GLY A 50 -11.98 -4.99 -3.31
CA GLY A 50 -11.85 -6.40 -3.67
C GLY A 50 -10.42 -6.92 -3.77
N LEU A 51 -9.45 -6.06 -4.08
CA LEU A 51 -8.13 -6.52 -4.54
C LEU A 51 -6.94 -5.89 -3.82
N ALA A 52 -7.13 -4.84 -2.98
CA ALA A 52 -6.01 -4.11 -2.40
C ALA A 52 -5.11 -4.98 -1.50
N ASP A 53 -5.68 -5.95 -0.83
CA ASP A 53 -5.01 -6.89 0.08
C ASP A 53 -4.72 -8.26 -0.55
N THR A 54 -4.69 -8.33 -1.87
CA THR A 54 -4.44 -9.57 -2.63
C THR A 54 -3.21 -9.47 -3.51
N SER A 55 -2.79 -10.57 -4.12
CA SER A 55 -1.71 -10.61 -5.12
C SER A 55 -1.97 -9.71 -6.35
N ALA A 56 -3.22 -9.31 -6.58
CA ALA A 56 -3.63 -8.42 -7.68
C ALA A 56 -3.71 -6.94 -7.29
N TYR A 57 -3.13 -6.53 -6.16
CA TYR A 57 -3.15 -5.16 -5.62
C TYR A 57 -2.68 -4.08 -6.60
N LEU A 58 -1.86 -4.43 -7.58
CA LEU A 58 -1.42 -3.50 -8.62
C LEU A 58 -2.56 -3.02 -9.52
N VAL A 59 -3.64 -3.81 -9.68
CA VAL A 59 -4.78 -3.44 -10.53
C VAL A 59 -5.49 -2.19 -10.01
N PRO A 60 -5.98 -2.14 -8.75
CA PRO A 60 -6.58 -0.92 -8.21
C PRO A 60 -5.58 0.22 -8.09
N PHE A 61 -4.30 -0.05 -7.80
CA PHE A 61 -3.27 0.97 -7.77
C PHE A 61 -3.15 1.71 -9.10
N ILE A 62 -2.99 0.96 -10.21
CA ILE A 62 -2.87 1.53 -11.57
C ILE A 62 -4.17 2.25 -11.96
N ALA A 63 -5.33 1.69 -11.62
CA ALA A 63 -6.63 2.30 -11.90
C ALA A 63 -6.75 3.69 -11.22
N GLY A 64 -6.32 3.81 -9.95
CA GLY A 64 -6.30 5.08 -9.25
C GLY A 64 -5.32 6.09 -9.83
N VAL A 65 -4.12 5.65 -10.23
CA VAL A 65 -3.16 6.50 -10.95
C VAL A 65 -3.77 7.01 -12.27
N ALA A 66 -4.39 6.14 -13.06
CA ALA A 66 -5.05 6.50 -14.31
C ALA A 66 -6.18 7.52 -14.08
N PHE A 67 -6.99 7.32 -13.03
CA PHE A 67 -8.02 8.25 -12.62
C PHE A 67 -7.46 9.66 -12.35
N ILE A 68 -6.38 9.78 -11.59
CA ILE A 68 -5.74 11.05 -11.26
C ILE A 68 -5.14 11.73 -12.50
N VAL A 69 -4.53 10.96 -13.38
CA VAL A 69 -3.97 11.47 -14.64
C VAL A 69 -5.07 12.01 -15.54
N LEU A 70 -6.16 11.28 -15.70
CA LEU A 70 -7.33 11.73 -16.50
C LEU A 70 -7.99 12.97 -15.86
N TRP A 71 -8.09 13.02 -14.54
CA TRP A 71 -8.59 14.19 -13.83
C TRP A 71 -7.75 15.44 -14.13
N THR A 72 -6.43 15.32 -14.07
CA THR A 72 -5.54 16.45 -14.38
C THR A 72 -5.63 16.86 -15.85
N TRP A 73 -5.66 15.86 -16.75
CA TRP A 73 -5.73 16.10 -18.19
C TRP A 73 -7.01 16.85 -18.58
N GLN A 74 -8.19 16.44 -18.10
CA GLN A 74 -9.45 17.13 -18.38
C GLN A 74 -9.48 18.55 -17.82
N ALA A 75 -8.84 18.80 -16.65
CA ALA A 75 -8.76 20.15 -16.09
C ALA A 75 -7.89 21.08 -16.94
N VAL A 76 -6.78 20.57 -17.47
CA VAL A 76 -5.91 21.29 -18.41
C VAL A 76 -6.63 21.57 -19.73
N ASP A 77 -7.41 20.61 -20.25
CA ASP A 77 -8.18 20.80 -21.48
C ASP A 77 -9.27 21.87 -21.31
N ALA A 78 -10.00 21.85 -20.19
CA ALA A 78 -10.98 22.88 -19.86
C ALA A 78 -10.33 24.29 -19.79
N TYR A 79 -9.17 24.38 -19.12
CA TYR A 79 -8.40 25.63 -19.04
C TYR A 79 -7.96 26.15 -20.42
N ARG A 80 -7.37 25.29 -21.26
CA ARG A 80 -6.95 25.62 -22.63
C ARG A 80 -8.15 26.05 -23.48
N SER A 81 -9.28 25.38 -23.34
CA SER A 81 -10.52 25.71 -24.05
C SER A 81 -11.05 27.08 -23.64
N ALA A 82 -11.03 27.44 -22.35
CA ALA A 82 -11.40 28.73 -21.85
C ALA A 82 -10.47 29.83 -22.37
N HIS A 83 -9.17 29.56 -22.44
CA HIS A 83 -8.17 30.50 -22.97
C HIS A 83 -8.40 30.81 -24.45
N ARG A 84 -8.80 29.85 -25.28
CA ARG A 84 -9.12 30.04 -26.69
C ARG A 84 -10.36 30.90 -26.91
N LEU A 85 -11.26 30.98 -25.93
CA LEU A 85 -12.47 31.85 -26.00
C LEU A 85 -12.20 33.30 -25.62
N GLN A 86 -11.00 33.65 -25.13
CA GLN A 86 -10.57 34.98 -24.74
C GLN A 86 -9.30 35.44 -25.46
N PRO A 87 -9.30 35.57 -26.81
CA PRO A 87 -8.07 35.82 -27.59
C PRO A 87 -7.43 37.20 -27.38
N ALA A 88 -8.14 38.13 -26.77
CA ALA A 88 -7.70 39.54 -26.68
C ALA A 88 -7.03 39.92 -25.35
N ARG A 89 -6.73 38.94 -24.47
CA ARG A 89 -6.08 39.26 -23.19
C ARG A 89 -4.55 39.17 -23.37
N PRO A 90 -3.78 40.17 -22.90
CA PRO A 90 -2.32 40.08 -22.94
C PRO A 90 -1.88 38.79 -22.21
N PRO A 91 -0.79 38.14 -22.67
CA PRO A 91 -0.30 36.91 -22.07
C PRO A 91 -0.01 37.18 -20.60
N THR A 92 -0.86 36.64 -19.72
CA THR A 92 -0.51 36.52 -18.30
C THR A 92 0.71 35.59 -18.23
N PRO A 93 1.68 35.89 -17.36
CA PRO A 93 2.86 35.04 -17.22
C PRO A 93 2.39 33.57 -17.09
N GLU A 94 2.79 32.74 -18.05
CA GLU A 94 2.43 31.36 -18.08
C GLU A 94 2.89 30.72 -16.74
N ARG A 95 1.93 30.21 -16.00
CA ARG A 95 2.27 29.42 -14.82
C ARG A 95 3.18 28.30 -15.29
N SER A 96 4.38 28.24 -14.70
CA SER A 96 5.41 27.30 -15.10
C SER A 96 4.87 25.87 -15.10
N PRO A 97 5.34 25.00 -16.01
CA PRO A 97 4.97 23.57 -16.01
C PRO A 97 5.18 22.90 -14.64
N ALA A 98 6.12 23.42 -13.85
CA ALA A 98 6.36 23.00 -12.47
C ALA A 98 5.15 23.14 -11.54
N ALA A 99 4.30 24.18 -11.73
CA ALA A 99 3.09 24.33 -10.94
C ALA A 99 2.05 23.25 -11.28
N ALA A 100 1.93 22.85 -12.55
CA ALA A 100 1.03 21.77 -12.95
C ALA A 100 1.51 20.40 -12.44
N ILE A 101 2.83 20.16 -12.45
CA ILE A 101 3.45 18.96 -11.87
C ILE A 101 3.21 18.92 -10.35
N GLY A 102 3.35 20.07 -9.66
CA GLY A 102 3.09 20.16 -8.22
C GLY A 102 1.64 19.82 -7.85
N TRP A 103 0.67 20.23 -8.68
CA TRP A 103 -0.75 19.87 -8.46
C TRP A 103 -1.04 18.38 -8.71
N LEU A 104 -0.32 17.73 -9.64
CA LEU A 104 -0.47 16.29 -9.89
C LEU A 104 0.21 15.45 -8.83
N SER A 105 1.35 15.89 -8.29
CA SER A 105 2.14 15.14 -7.34
C SER A 105 1.42 14.91 -6.00
N LEU A 106 0.66 15.89 -5.51
CA LEU A 106 -0.06 15.77 -4.24
C LEU A 106 -1.10 14.63 -4.23
N PRO A 107 -2.10 14.59 -5.16
CA PRO A 107 -3.06 13.50 -5.19
C PRO A 107 -2.42 12.13 -5.50
N LEU A 108 -1.35 12.07 -6.30
CA LEU A 108 -0.60 10.84 -6.52
C LEU A 108 0.11 10.35 -5.25
N LEU A 109 0.68 11.26 -4.48
CA LEU A 109 1.32 10.93 -3.21
C LEU A 109 0.28 10.45 -2.20
N VAL A 110 -0.87 11.14 -2.08
CA VAL A 110 -1.96 10.74 -1.19
C VAL A 110 -2.51 9.37 -1.58
N TRP A 111 -2.77 9.14 -2.87
CA TRP A 111 -3.23 7.84 -3.36
C TRP A 111 -2.17 6.75 -3.11
N GLY A 112 -0.92 6.99 -3.50
CA GLY A 112 0.16 6.01 -3.36
C GLY A 112 0.41 5.63 -1.91
N THR A 113 0.47 6.61 -0.99
CA THR A 113 0.66 6.35 0.44
C THR A 113 -0.55 5.65 1.05
N GLY A 114 -1.77 6.16 0.78
CA GLY A 114 -3.00 5.56 1.30
C GLY A 114 -3.19 4.13 0.80
N PHE A 115 -2.95 3.90 -0.49
CA PHE A 115 -3.03 2.57 -1.07
C PHE A 115 -1.97 1.62 -0.49
N TRP A 116 -0.73 2.09 -0.32
CA TRP A 116 0.35 1.29 0.28
C TRP A 116 0.00 0.84 1.70
N LEU A 117 -0.56 1.73 2.51
CA LEU A 117 -1.00 1.40 3.87
C LEU A 117 -2.10 0.32 3.89
N ILE A 118 -2.95 0.27 2.87
CA ILE A 118 -4.01 -0.75 2.75
C ILE A 118 -3.44 -2.06 2.19
N ALA A 119 -2.64 -1.99 1.13
CA ALA A 119 -2.13 -3.15 0.41
C ALA A 119 -1.00 -3.90 1.14
N ALA A 120 -0.33 -3.26 2.11
CA ALA A 120 0.85 -3.83 2.76
C ALA A 120 0.57 -5.04 3.66
N HIS A 121 -0.70 -5.36 3.98
CA HIS A 121 -0.99 -6.26 5.09
C HIS A 121 -1.32 -7.71 4.73
N ALA A 122 -1.66 -8.05 3.49
CA ALA A 122 -2.03 -9.42 3.13
C ALA A 122 -1.62 -9.87 1.72
N ALA A 123 -0.91 -9.02 0.96
CA ALA A 123 -0.56 -9.30 -0.43
C ALA A 123 0.54 -10.34 -0.60
N THR A 124 1.39 -10.55 0.41
CA THR A 124 2.51 -11.50 0.38
C THR A 124 2.62 -12.29 1.68
N PRO A 125 3.23 -13.50 1.67
CA PRO A 125 3.49 -14.24 2.92
C PRO A 125 4.32 -13.43 3.92
N ALA A 126 5.26 -12.63 3.43
CA ALA A 126 6.12 -11.80 4.28
C ALA A 126 5.33 -10.70 4.99
N SER A 127 4.39 -10.04 4.31
CA SER A 127 3.59 -8.98 4.92
C SER A 127 2.61 -9.51 5.98
N VAL A 128 2.08 -10.71 5.78
CA VAL A 128 1.24 -11.37 6.80
C VAL A 128 2.05 -11.70 8.06
N LEU A 129 3.26 -12.21 7.88
CA LEU A 129 4.17 -12.51 9.00
C LEU A 129 4.63 -11.25 9.73
N ASP A 130 4.96 -10.18 8.99
CA ASP A 130 5.38 -8.91 9.58
C ASP A 130 4.26 -8.30 10.42
N ARG A 131 3.03 -8.33 9.93
CA ARG A 131 1.85 -7.93 10.69
C ARG A 131 1.70 -8.77 11.95
N PHE A 132 1.75 -10.11 11.84
CA PHE A 132 1.63 -11.02 12.98
C PHE A 132 2.70 -10.73 14.04
N VAL A 133 3.97 -10.62 13.64
CA VAL A 133 5.08 -10.35 14.56
C VAL A 133 4.95 -8.99 15.23
N THR A 134 4.48 -7.97 14.50
CA THR A 134 4.23 -6.63 15.05
C THR A 134 3.15 -6.68 16.13
N GLU A 135 2.02 -7.32 15.88
CA GLU A 135 0.93 -7.48 16.84
C GLU A 135 1.37 -8.37 18.03
N TRP A 136 2.09 -9.45 17.77
CA TRP A 136 2.62 -10.33 18.82
C TRP A 136 3.60 -9.59 19.73
N SER A 137 4.51 -8.80 19.16
CA SER A 137 5.50 -8.04 19.93
C SER A 137 4.88 -6.92 20.77
N SER A 138 3.75 -6.34 20.33
CA SER A 138 3.01 -5.33 21.08
C SER A 138 2.10 -5.92 22.18
N GLY A 139 1.87 -7.24 22.17
CA GLY A 139 0.95 -7.92 23.07
C GLY A 139 -0.52 -7.80 22.70
N ASP A 140 -0.82 -7.29 21.50
CA ASP A 140 -2.17 -7.02 21.00
C ASP A 140 -2.56 -8.00 19.87
N LEU A 141 -2.28 -9.30 20.06
CA LEU A 141 -2.71 -10.31 19.07
C LEU A 141 -4.22 -10.28 18.90
N ASP A 142 -4.66 -9.85 17.71
CA ASP A 142 -6.07 -9.75 17.35
C ASP A 142 -6.76 -11.12 17.39
N SER A 143 -8.06 -11.10 17.71
CA SER A 143 -8.94 -12.27 17.66
C SER A 143 -9.07 -12.87 16.25
N ASP A 144 -8.73 -12.12 15.22
CA ASP A 144 -8.77 -12.53 13.82
C ASP A 144 -7.74 -13.63 13.48
N TRP A 145 -6.66 -13.74 14.28
CA TRP A 145 -5.71 -14.82 14.11
C TRP A 145 -6.27 -16.17 14.60
N PRO A 146 -5.94 -17.30 13.92
CA PRO A 146 -6.39 -18.61 14.33
C PRO A 146 -6.03 -18.93 15.79
N ALA A 147 -6.97 -19.52 16.53
CA ALA A 147 -6.78 -19.79 17.96
C ALA A 147 -5.54 -20.64 18.24
N GLY A 148 -5.23 -21.64 17.39
CA GLY A 148 -4.03 -22.46 17.51
C GLY A 148 -2.75 -21.64 17.36
N VAL A 149 -2.70 -20.73 16.40
CA VAL A 149 -1.54 -19.82 16.19
C VAL A 149 -1.33 -18.93 17.41
N ARG A 150 -2.39 -18.36 17.97
CA ARG A 150 -2.31 -17.51 19.17
C ARG A 150 -1.82 -18.29 20.39
N GLN A 151 -2.26 -19.54 20.52
CA GLN A 151 -1.84 -20.43 21.61
C GLN A 151 -0.34 -20.74 21.49
N GLU A 152 0.14 -21.17 20.32
CA GLU A 152 1.57 -21.46 20.11
C GLU A 152 2.44 -20.21 20.28
N ALA A 153 1.99 -19.04 19.82
CA ALA A 153 2.68 -17.78 20.05
C ALA A 153 2.80 -17.46 21.56
N SER A 154 1.76 -17.72 22.34
CA SER A 154 1.78 -17.51 23.79
C SER A 154 2.72 -18.48 24.52
N ILE A 155 2.83 -19.72 24.05
CA ILE A 155 3.78 -20.71 24.58
C ILE A 155 5.21 -20.28 24.23
N ALA A 156 5.44 -19.90 22.98
CA ALA A 156 6.74 -19.45 22.50
C ALA A 156 7.20 -18.17 23.21
N GLU A 157 6.29 -17.27 23.52
CA GLU A 157 6.60 -16.04 24.28
C GLU A 157 7.21 -16.35 25.65
N ALA A 158 6.76 -17.41 26.30
CA ALA A 158 7.33 -17.85 27.58
C ALA A 158 8.78 -18.34 27.43
N SER A 159 9.17 -18.85 26.28
CA SER A 159 10.55 -19.28 25.98
C SER A 159 11.49 -18.12 25.64
N LEU A 160 10.95 -16.99 25.10
CA LEU A 160 11.74 -15.82 24.75
C LEU A 160 12.23 -15.00 25.97
N GLY A 161 11.82 -15.39 27.18
CA GLY A 161 12.19 -14.73 28.41
C GLY A 161 11.27 -13.55 28.77
N SER A 162 11.62 -12.86 29.86
CA SER A 162 10.83 -11.75 30.40
C SER A 162 11.54 -10.41 30.13
N GLY A 163 10.82 -9.43 29.59
CA GLY A 163 11.32 -8.07 29.42
C GLY A 163 10.85 -7.39 28.14
N PRO A 164 10.99 -6.08 28.03
CA PRO A 164 10.55 -5.32 26.86
C PRO A 164 11.38 -5.66 25.60
N ASP A 165 12.59 -6.18 25.77
CA ASP A 165 13.53 -6.46 24.68
C ASP A 165 13.46 -7.90 24.15
N ARG A 166 12.53 -8.71 24.66
CA ARG A 166 12.43 -10.15 24.34
C ARG A 166 12.25 -10.45 22.85
N PHE A 167 11.66 -9.52 22.09
CA PHE A 167 11.48 -9.65 20.65
C PHE A 167 12.61 -9.04 19.80
N ASN A 168 13.54 -8.30 20.40
CA ASN A 168 14.61 -7.63 19.65
C ASN A 168 15.55 -8.59 18.91
N GLY A 169 15.63 -9.85 19.37
CA GLY A 169 16.40 -10.90 18.72
C GLY A 169 15.58 -11.82 17.82
N LEU A 170 14.27 -11.58 17.65
CA LEU A 170 13.43 -12.45 16.83
C LEU A 170 13.61 -12.11 15.35
N ARG A 171 13.94 -13.11 14.55
CA ARG A 171 14.01 -13.00 13.10
C ARG A 171 13.08 -14.03 12.45
N VAL A 172 12.23 -13.57 11.54
CA VAL A 172 11.32 -14.45 10.80
C VAL A 172 11.73 -14.49 9.34
N ASN A 173 11.96 -15.70 8.85
CA ASN A 173 12.40 -15.96 7.47
C ASN A 173 11.46 -16.97 6.80
N ILE A 174 11.10 -16.68 5.54
CA ILE A 174 10.40 -17.65 4.70
C ILE A 174 11.43 -18.67 4.21
N VAL A 175 11.26 -19.92 4.63
CA VAL A 175 12.20 -21.03 4.31
C VAL A 175 11.80 -21.75 3.04
N SER A 176 10.50 -21.80 2.74
CA SER A 176 10.01 -22.40 1.50
C SER A 176 8.72 -21.73 1.05
N GLN A 177 8.56 -21.62 -0.26
CA GLN A 177 7.31 -21.20 -0.89
C GLN A 177 7.10 -22.07 -2.13
N ALA A 178 6.00 -22.81 -2.15
CA ALA A 178 5.65 -23.71 -3.24
C ALA A 178 4.15 -23.59 -3.56
N GLY A 179 3.84 -23.01 -4.71
CA GLY A 179 2.47 -22.82 -5.16
C GLY A 179 1.64 -22.00 -4.16
N SER A 180 0.62 -22.63 -3.59
CA SER A 180 -0.31 -22.00 -2.65
C SER A 180 0.08 -22.15 -1.17
N ARG A 181 1.29 -22.60 -0.87
CA ARG A 181 1.78 -22.78 0.51
C ARG A 181 3.12 -22.11 0.70
N ALA A 182 3.32 -21.54 1.88
CA ALA A 182 4.63 -21.05 2.31
C ALA A 182 4.87 -21.49 3.76
N THR A 183 6.13 -21.77 4.07
CA THR A 183 6.58 -22.08 5.42
C THR A 183 7.59 -21.04 5.84
N ALA A 184 7.42 -20.49 7.03
CA ALA A 184 8.36 -19.57 7.62
C ALA A 184 8.80 -20.06 8.99
N VAL A 185 9.97 -19.62 9.41
CA VAL A 185 10.56 -19.97 10.70
C VAL A 185 10.90 -18.68 11.44
N ALA A 186 10.47 -18.62 12.69
CA ALA A 186 10.93 -17.62 13.64
C ALA A 186 12.09 -18.18 14.45
N GLU A 187 13.21 -17.48 14.44
CA GLU A 187 14.44 -17.84 15.15
C GLU A 187 14.79 -16.75 16.15
N ALA A 188 15.13 -17.15 17.38
CA ALA A 188 15.72 -16.24 18.34
C ALA A 188 17.21 -16.09 18.04
N ILE A 189 17.67 -14.84 17.95
CA ILE A 189 19.07 -14.51 17.75
C ILE A 189 19.60 -13.94 19.05
N HIS A 190 20.60 -14.57 19.63
CA HIS A 190 21.35 -13.93 20.68
C HIS A 190 22.73 -13.49 20.17
N TYR A 191 23.34 -12.53 20.87
CA TYR A 191 24.62 -11.98 20.49
C TYR A 191 25.70 -12.51 21.43
N GLU A 192 26.63 -13.28 20.88
CA GLU A 192 27.82 -13.69 21.61
C GLU A 192 28.97 -12.69 21.42
N ARG A 193 29.65 -12.40 22.51
CA ARG A 193 30.84 -11.59 22.46
C ARG A 193 32.04 -12.43 22.06
N ARG A 194 32.51 -12.28 20.81
CA ARG A 194 33.72 -12.94 20.32
C ARG A 194 34.93 -12.01 20.44
N ALA A 195 36.06 -12.58 20.83
CA ALA A 195 37.31 -11.84 20.79
C ALA A 195 37.66 -11.50 19.34
N SER A 196 37.80 -10.22 19.04
CA SER A 196 38.26 -9.71 17.75
C SER A 196 39.58 -8.97 17.92
N ARG A 197 40.35 -8.84 16.84
CA ARG A 197 41.57 -7.99 16.84
C ARG A 197 41.34 -6.82 15.89
N PHE A 198 41.24 -5.64 16.46
CA PHE A 198 41.19 -4.41 15.69
C PHE A 198 42.62 -4.08 15.20
N LEU A 199 42.79 -3.88 13.89
CA LEU A 199 44.05 -3.65 13.23
C LEU A 199 45.13 -4.71 13.54
N TRP A 200 44.75 -5.99 13.75
CA TRP A 200 45.63 -7.12 14.03
C TRP A 200 46.43 -7.04 15.35
N ILE A 201 46.41 -5.92 16.02
CA ILE A 201 47.29 -5.64 17.16
C ILE A 201 46.49 -5.42 18.44
N PHE A 202 45.37 -4.73 18.38
CA PHE A 202 44.61 -4.38 19.57
C PHE A 202 43.54 -5.44 19.89
N PRO A 203 43.50 -5.96 21.13
CA PRO A 203 42.46 -6.85 21.56
C PRO A 203 41.13 -6.07 21.60
N GLY A 204 40.12 -6.55 20.88
CA GLY A 204 38.79 -6.04 20.85
C GLY A 204 37.77 -7.14 21.09
N SER A 205 36.52 -6.79 21.24
CA SER A 205 35.41 -7.76 21.24
C SER A 205 34.33 -7.31 20.25
N GLU A 206 33.87 -8.24 19.46
CA GLU A 206 32.80 -8.05 18.50
C GLU A 206 31.57 -8.85 18.94
N LEU A 207 30.37 -8.23 18.83
CA LEU A 207 29.12 -8.94 19.05
C LEU A 207 28.74 -9.65 17.74
N VAL A 208 28.81 -10.95 17.73
CA VAL A 208 28.45 -11.79 16.57
C VAL A 208 27.06 -12.35 16.82
N PRO A 209 26.10 -12.16 15.89
CA PRO A 209 24.80 -12.78 16.00
C PRO A 209 24.93 -14.31 15.84
N VAL A 210 24.39 -15.04 16.77
CA VAL A 210 24.28 -16.51 16.73
C VAL A 210 22.79 -16.84 16.66
N ALA A 211 22.39 -17.49 15.58
CA ALA A 211 21.03 -17.99 15.44
C ALA A 211 20.94 -19.29 16.22
N ASP A 212 20.13 -19.33 17.26
CA ASP A 212 20.20 -20.43 18.19
C ASP A 212 18.99 -21.33 18.21
N GLU A 213 17.84 -20.80 18.31
CA GLU A 213 16.69 -21.64 18.59
C GLU A 213 15.53 -21.26 17.66
N ARG A 214 15.05 -22.31 16.99
CA ARG A 214 13.79 -22.20 16.27
C ARG A 214 12.68 -22.07 17.29
N VAL A 215 12.04 -20.92 17.32
CA VAL A 215 10.98 -20.58 18.29
C VAL A 215 9.63 -21.06 17.79
N LEU A 216 9.31 -20.75 16.54
CA LEU A 216 8.05 -21.11 15.90
C LEU A 216 8.27 -21.43 14.41
N THR A 217 7.49 -22.36 13.91
CA THR A 217 7.34 -22.63 12.48
C THR A 217 5.92 -22.22 12.07
N PHE A 218 5.81 -21.39 11.05
CA PHE A 218 4.53 -20.89 10.53
C PHE A 218 4.18 -21.56 9.22
N GLU A 219 2.92 -21.94 9.07
CA GLU A 219 2.35 -22.37 7.81
C GLU A 219 1.41 -21.31 7.28
N LEU A 220 1.65 -20.87 6.05
CA LEU A 220 0.82 -19.91 5.34
C LEU A 220 0.20 -20.58 4.10
N LYS A 221 -1.04 -20.21 3.81
CA LYS A 221 -1.78 -20.70 2.66
C LYS A 221 -2.30 -19.53 1.83
N ALA A 222 -2.14 -19.61 0.52
CA ALA A 222 -2.79 -18.73 -0.43
C ALA A 222 -4.25 -19.17 -0.63
N VAL A 223 -5.17 -18.29 -0.28
CA VAL A 223 -6.61 -18.51 -0.43
C VAL A 223 -7.11 -17.71 -1.63
N PRO A 224 -7.82 -18.32 -2.59
CA PRO A 224 -8.42 -17.61 -3.70
C PRO A 224 -9.41 -16.55 -3.20
N VAL A 225 -9.39 -15.38 -3.83
CA VAL A 225 -10.30 -14.28 -3.52
C VAL A 225 -11.19 -14.02 -4.72
N GLU A 226 -12.51 -14.08 -4.49
CA GLU A 226 -13.50 -13.72 -5.49
C GLU A 226 -13.76 -12.22 -5.49
N LEU A 227 -13.96 -11.65 -6.67
CA LEU A 227 -14.38 -10.25 -6.79
C LEU A 227 -15.76 -10.04 -6.17
N PRO A 228 -16.03 -8.87 -5.55
CA PRO A 228 -17.38 -8.51 -5.12
C PRO A 228 -18.34 -8.54 -6.33
N GLY A 229 -19.31 -9.46 -6.30
CA GLY A 229 -20.23 -9.71 -7.43
C GLY A 229 -19.95 -10.98 -8.23
N GLY A 230 -18.96 -11.78 -7.80
CA GLY A 230 -18.55 -13.04 -8.44
C GLY A 230 -17.53 -12.84 -9.56
N GLY A 231 -16.69 -13.80 -9.73
CA GLY A 231 -15.63 -13.84 -10.74
C GLY A 231 -14.28 -14.15 -10.12
N ASP A 232 -13.63 -15.17 -10.68
CA ASP A 232 -12.27 -15.54 -10.31
C ASP A 232 -11.30 -14.86 -11.29
N ILE A 233 -10.43 -14.04 -10.76
CA ILE A 233 -9.34 -13.39 -11.53
C ILE A 233 -7.96 -13.98 -11.20
N GLY A 234 -7.93 -15.11 -10.48
CA GLY A 234 -6.70 -15.73 -10.02
C GLY A 234 -5.98 -14.95 -8.92
N ALA A 235 -6.65 -13.97 -8.27
CA ALA A 235 -6.11 -13.28 -7.14
C ALA A 235 -6.13 -14.17 -5.89
N VAL A 236 -5.07 -14.09 -5.09
CA VAL A 236 -4.94 -14.83 -3.83
C VAL A 236 -4.61 -13.89 -2.69
N ARG A 237 -5.12 -14.22 -1.51
CA ARG A 237 -4.71 -13.62 -0.22
C ARG A 237 -3.93 -14.65 0.55
N TRP A 238 -2.87 -14.24 1.22
CA TRP A 238 -2.13 -15.11 2.11
C TRP A 238 -2.73 -15.08 3.51
N GLU A 239 -2.91 -16.25 4.10
CA GLU A 239 -3.43 -16.41 5.45
C GLU A 239 -2.47 -17.28 6.24
N LEU A 240 -2.25 -16.93 7.51
CA LEU A 240 -1.52 -17.74 8.47
C LEU A 240 -2.48 -18.81 8.99
N VAL A 241 -2.15 -20.08 8.76
CA VAL A 241 -3.07 -21.22 9.02
C VAL A 241 -2.70 -21.96 10.28
N ALA A 242 -1.40 -22.16 10.50
CA ALA A 242 -0.88 -22.89 11.65
C ALA A 242 0.44 -22.30 12.13
N ALA A 243 0.75 -22.53 13.38
CA ALA A 243 2.06 -22.35 13.96
C ALA A 243 2.38 -23.56 14.83
N ASP A 244 3.61 -24.05 14.76
CA ASP A 244 4.14 -25.14 15.59
C ASP A 244 5.35 -24.65 16.38
N GLY A 245 5.32 -24.83 17.70
CA GLY A 245 6.48 -24.62 18.56
C GLY A 245 7.55 -25.68 18.29
N SER A 246 8.82 -25.32 18.45
CA SER A 246 9.88 -26.28 18.48
C SER A 246 9.79 -27.08 19.80
N SER A 247 9.46 -28.34 19.72
CA SER A 247 9.59 -29.30 20.84
C SER A 247 11.02 -29.74 21.01
#